data_eefb2f5a982ea1650f45d432169080d9
#
_entry.id   eefb2f5a982ea1650f45d432169080d9
#
_cell.length_a   1.000
_cell.length_b   1.000
_cell.length_c   1.000
_cell.angle_alpha   90.00
_cell.angle_beta   90.00
_cell.angle_gamma   90.00
#
_symmetry.space_group_name_H-M   'P 1'
#
loop_
_entity.id
_entity.type
_entity.pdbx_description
1 polymer ?
#
loop_
_entity_poly.entity_id
_entity_poly.type
_entity_poly.pdbx_seq_one_letter_code
_entity_poly.pdbx_strand_id
1 'polypeptide(L)'
;HNNQPEISTLNEVDQTIDFYQIKRGNPNLKNTKLLNLYMMYEGRIGSFNMQARVWKEQFKHNIYPHYYTEGNKLISSYRSDGSFNRFNADMSVSCRISDHIRTRLGLEYHDMYTDIEQLHLSRKNFAASADVNYFIQSFAINAYFKTPKKMLDQSRLVFMETPMIYGLSVRYSNRNLMAEAGTENPFTRQAQYREYADYNIYRYDQTQTSRIYQQTAYLKLAYTFDFGRKTSR
;
A
#
# COMPACT_ATOMS: atom_id res chain seq x y z
N HIS A 1 -20.31 -8.69 0.64
CA HIS A 1 -20.42 -7.26 0.96
C HIS A 1 -20.84 -6.50 -0.27
N ASN A 2 -21.79 -5.57 -0.16
CA ASN A 2 -22.28 -4.76 -1.27
C ASN A 2 -21.87 -3.30 -1.02
N ASN A 3 -21.16 -2.70 -1.96
CA ASN A 3 -20.81 -1.29 -1.93
C ASN A 3 -21.67 -0.52 -2.94
N GLN A 4 -22.35 0.50 -2.49
CA GLN A 4 -23.12 1.39 -3.35
C GLN A 4 -22.19 2.36 -4.09
N PRO A 5 -22.53 2.77 -5.33
CA PRO A 5 -21.84 3.84 -6.02
C PRO A 5 -21.88 5.14 -5.21
N GLU A 6 -20.82 5.93 -5.27
CA GLU A 6 -20.83 7.27 -4.69
C GLU A 6 -21.77 8.20 -5.47
N ILE A 7 -22.43 9.13 -4.79
CA ILE A 7 -23.37 10.09 -5.41
C ILE A 7 -22.67 10.87 -6.54
N SER A 8 -21.42 11.21 -6.35
CA SER A 8 -20.60 11.93 -7.35
C SER A 8 -20.39 11.16 -8.65
N THR A 9 -20.45 9.81 -8.61
CA THR A 9 -20.31 8.95 -9.79
C THR A 9 -21.65 8.72 -10.51
N LEU A 10 -22.77 9.00 -9.84
CA LEU A 10 -24.11 8.85 -10.39
C LEU A 10 -24.66 10.14 -11.04
N ASN A 11 -24.07 11.29 -10.74
CA ASN A 11 -24.57 12.59 -11.20
C ASN A 11 -24.36 12.79 -12.70
N GLU A 12 -25.44 12.81 -13.48
CA GLU A 12 -25.42 12.99 -14.94
C GLU A 12 -25.09 14.42 -15.40
N VAL A 13 -25.06 15.40 -14.49
CA VAL A 13 -24.75 16.78 -14.85
C VAL A 13 -23.31 16.91 -15.33
N ASP A 14 -23.15 17.47 -16.52
CA ASP A 14 -21.85 17.72 -17.10
C ASP A 14 -21.04 18.70 -16.25
N GLN A 15 -19.89 18.24 -15.80
CA GLN A 15 -18.91 19.04 -15.08
C GLN A 15 -17.75 19.33 -16.02
N THR A 16 -17.61 20.56 -16.46
CA THR A 16 -16.48 21.00 -17.30
C THR A 16 -15.20 20.95 -16.47
N ILE A 17 -14.26 20.11 -16.85
CA ILE A 17 -12.92 20.07 -16.25
C ILE A 17 -12.02 21.09 -16.94
N ASP A 18 -12.02 21.08 -18.26
CA ASP A 18 -11.33 22.05 -19.09
C ASP A 18 -12.04 22.20 -20.45
N PHE A 19 -11.39 22.90 -21.40
CA PHE A 19 -11.97 23.15 -22.72
C PHE A 19 -12.22 21.88 -23.54
N TYR A 20 -11.45 20.82 -23.28
CA TYR A 20 -11.52 19.56 -24.03
C TYR A 20 -12.11 18.41 -23.23
N GLN A 21 -12.30 18.55 -21.93
CA GLN A 21 -12.72 17.46 -21.06
C GLN A 21 -13.96 17.78 -20.21
N ILE A 22 -14.90 16.84 -20.22
CA ILE A 22 -16.11 16.87 -19.40
C ILE A 22 -16.12 15.61 -18.53
N LYS A 23 -16.50 15.77 -17.27
CA LYS A 23 -16.85 14.66 -16.39
C LYS A 23 -18.35 14.51 -16.30
N ARG A 24 -18.85 13.31 -16.54
CA ARG A 24 -20.28 12.96 -16.47
C ARG A 24 -20.44 11.67 -15.68
N GLY A 25 -21.25 11.67 -14.63
CA GLY A 25 -21.57 10.44 -13.90
C GLY A 25 -22.48 9.51 -14.71
N ASN A 26 -22.71 8.33 -14.16
CA ASN A 26 -23.58 7.33 -14.77
C ASN A 26 -24.60 6.81 -13.74
N PRO A 27 -25.89 7.15 -13.84
CA PRO A 27 -26.92 6.73 -12.89
C PRO A 27 -27.24 5.23 -12.97
N ASN A 28 -26.82 4.54 -14.04
CA ASN A 28 -27.08 3.12 -14.27
C ASN A 28 -25.99 2.21 -13.64
N LEU A 29 -25.13 2.74 -12.80
CA LEU A 29 -24.10 1.95 -12.12
C LEU A 29 -24.75 0.93 -11.17
N LYS A 30 -24.25 -0.31 -11.25
CA LYS A 30 -24.66 -1.39 -10.35
C LYS A 30 -23.83 -1.36 -9.08
N ASN A 31 -24.41 -1.84 -7.98
CA ASN A 31 -23.67 -2.03 -6.73
C ASN A 31 -22.54 -3.03 -6.92
N THR A 32 -21.35 -2.70 -6.49
CA THR A 32 -20.22 -3.61 -6.46
C THR A 32 -20.45 -4.71 -5.41
N LYS A 33 -20.32 -5.96 -5.83
CA LYS A 33 -20.39 -7.14 -4.94
C LYS A 33 -18.98 -7.62 -4.65
N LEU A 34 -18.61 -7.65 -3.36
CA LEU A 34 -17.32 -8.14 -2.90
C LEU A 34 -17.46 -9.52 -2.27
N LEU A 35 -16.74 -10.51 -2.79
CA LEU A 35 -16.41 -11.76 -2.12
C LEU A 35 -14.97 -11.65 -1.60
N ASN A 36 -14.79 -11.83 -0.30
CA ASN A 36 -13.49 -11.86 0.35
C ASN A 36 -13.31 -13.19 1.08
N LEU A 37 -12.28 -13.95 0.70
CA LEU A 37 -11.86 -15.18 1.35
C LEU A 37 -10.51 -14.92 2.01
N TYR A 38 -10.42 -15.23 3.29
CA TYR A 38 -9.23 -14.95 4.10
C TYR A 38 -8.83 -16.19 4.90
N MET A 39 -7.52 -16.47 4.93
CA MET A 39 -6.91 -17.49 5.76
C MET A 39 -5.63 -16.96 6.38
N MET A 40 -5.45 -17.22 7.67
CA MET A 40 -4.24 -16.85 8.39
C MET A 40 -3.73 -18.04 9.19
N TYR A 41 -2.43 -18.19 9.21
CA TYR A 41 -1.70 -19.13 10.06
C TYR A 41 -0.69 -18.37 10.90
N GLU A 42 -0.65 -18.64 12.17
CA GLU A 42 0.37 -18.18 13.10
C GLU A 42 0.92 -19.37 13.86
N GLY A 43 2.23 -19.46 13.97
CA GLY A 43 2.87 -20.57 14.65
C GLY A 43 4.28 -20.25 15.09
N ARG A 44 4.76 -21.06 16.03
CA ARG A 44 6.13 -20.99 16.53
C ARG A 44 6.80 -22.34 16.44
N ILE A 45 7.99 -22.37 15.84
CA ILE A 45 8.84 -23.57 15.75
C ILE A 45 10.22 -23.20 16.31
N GLY A 46 10.53 -23.67 17.51
CA GLY A 46 11.78 -23.30 18.19
C GLY A 46 11.89 -21.78 18.41
N SER A 47 12.92 -21.17 17.86
CA SER A 47 13.16 -19.71 17.93
C SER A 47 12.47 -18.93 16.81
N PHE A 48 11.78 -19.60 15.89
CA PHE A 48 11.13 -18.97 14.75
C PHE A 48 9.64 -18.74 15.05
N ASN A 49 9.17 -17.50 14.89
CA ASN A 49 7.75 -17.19 14.83
C ASN A 49 7.39 -16.96 13.37
N MET A 50 6.37 -17.67 12.90
CA MET A 50 5.92 -17.65 11.52
C MET A 50 4.50 -17.11 11.45
N GLN A 51 4.22 -16.25 10.49
CA GLN A 51 2.90 -15.79 10.14
C GLN A 51 2.74 -15.91 8.63
N ALA A 52 1.67 -16.54 8.19
CA ALA A 52 1.32 -16.61 6.78
C ALA A 52 -0.15 -16.18 6.62
N ARG A 53 -0.44 -15.37 5.61
CA ARG A 53 -1.78 -14.90 5.27
C ARG A 53 -2.00 -15.08 3.78
N VAL A 54 -3.18 -15.57 3.46
CA VAL A 54 -3.64 -15.68 2.06
C VAL A 54 -5.05 -15.11 2.01
N TRP A 55 -5.28 -14.21 1.06
CA TRP A 55 -6.64 -13.73 0.84
C TRP A 55 -6.91 -13.50 -0.63
N LYS A 56 -8.16 -13.74 -1.00
CA LYS A 56 -8.67 -13.53 -2.35
C LYS A 56 -9.88 -12.60 -2.27
N GLU A 57 -9.83 -11.56 -3.07
CA GLU A 57 -10.93 -10.62 -3.25
C GLU A 57 -11.43 -10.69 -4.68
N GLN A 58 -12.74 -10.77 -4.84
CA GLN A 58 -13.40 -10.72 -6.13
C GLN A 58 -14.49 -9.65 -6.09
N PHE A 59 -14.31 -8.63 -6.91
CA PHE A 59 -15.26 -7.55 -7.10
C PHE A 59 -16.04 -7.79 -8.38
N LYS A 60 -17.33 -8.11 -8.27
CA LYS A 60 -18.27 -8.12 -9.40
C LYS A 60 -18.94 -6.76 -9.51
N HIS A 61 -19.21 -6.33 -10.73
CA HIS A 61 -19.72 -4.98 -11.01
C HIS A 61 -18.76 -3.92 -10.44
N ASN A 62 -17.46 -4.13 -10.67
CA ASN A 62 -16.46 -3.14 -10.26
C ASN A 62 -16.70 -1.83 -10.99
N ILE A 63 -16.77 -0.73 -10.22
CA ILE A 63 -16.94 0.60 -10.78
C ILE A 63 -15.57 1.13 -11.15
N TYR A 64 -15.41 1.52 -12.41
CA TYR A 64 -14.14 1.99 -12.97
C TYR A 64 -14.35 3.17 -13.92
N PRO A 65 -13.32 4.02 -14.12
CA PRO A 65 -13.39 5.13 -15.06
C PRO A 65 -13.49 4.61 -16.51
N HIS A 66 -14.36 5.24 -17.27
CA HIS A 66 -14.57 4.98 -18.68
C HIS A 66 -14.46 6.28 -19.47
N TYR A 67 -13.65 6.25 -20.53
CA TYR A 67 -13.40 7.41 -21.36
C TYR A 67 -13.93 7.17 -22.76
N TYR A 68 -14.59 8.17 -23.34
CA TYR A 68 -15.07 8.16 -24.72
C TYR A 68 -15.10 9.59 -25.26
N THR A 69 -15.28 9.75 -26.57
CA THR A 69 -15.33 11.06 -27.21
C THR A 69 -16.74 11.40 -27.67
N GLU A 70 -17.16 12.64 -27.43
CA GLU A 70 -18.36 13.25 -28.03
C GLU A 70 -17.95 14.53 -28.76
N GLY A 71 -18.01 14.51 -30.10
CA GLY A 71 -17.46 15.58 -30.91
C GLY A 71 -15.97 15.76 -30.67
N ASN A 72 -15.56 16.96 -30.27
CA ASN A 72 -14.16 17.30 -29.97
C ASN A 72 -13.84 17.21 -28.47
N LYS A 73 -14.71 16.65 -27.65
CA LYS A 73 -14.52 16.57 -26.19
C LYS A 73 -14.29 15.13 -25.75
N LEU A 74 -13.38 14.97 -24.81
CA LEU A 74 -13.17 13.74 -24.05
C LEU A 74 -14.15 13.71 -22.89
N ILE A 75 -14.97 12.67 -22.82
CA ILE A 75 -15.91 12.45 -21.73
C ILE A 75 -15.31 11.42 -20.77
N SER A 76 -15.16 11.83 -19.52
CA SER A 76 -14.79 10.98 -18.40
C SER A 76 -16.05 10.54 -17.66
N SER A 77 -16.36 9.26 -17.66
CA SER A 77 -17.54 8.67 -17.04
C SER A 77 -17.15 7.43 -16.23
N TYR A 78 -18.15 6.64 -15.84
CA TYR A 78 -17.96 5.40 -15.07
C TYR A 78 -18.79 4.25 -15.65
N ARG A 79 -18.27 3.04 -15.52
CA ARG A 79 -18.96 1.78 -15.84
C ARG A 79 -18.86 0.80 -14.68
N SER A 80 -19.76 -0.20 -14.65
CA SER A 80 -19.81 -1.23 -13.61
C SER A 80 -20.08 -2.64 -14.20
N ASP A 81 -19.69 -2.87 -15.44
CA ASP A 81 -19.91 -4.12 -16.17
C ASP A 81 -18.75 -5.11 -16.07
N GLY A 82 -17.65 -4.71 -15.43
CA GLY A 82 -16.47 -5.53 -15.27
C GLY A 82 -16.30 -6.20 -13.92
N SER A 83 -15.26 -7.00 -13.81
CA SER A 83 -14.79 -7.56 -12.55
C SER A 83 -13.34 -7.17 -12.27
N PHE A 84 -13.00 -7.13 -10.98
CA PHE A 84 -11.63 -7.02 -10.53
C PHE A 84 -11.33 -8.15 -9.56
N ASN A 85 -10.20 -8.81 -9.73
CA ASN A 85 -9.77 -9.91 -8.89
C ASN A 85 -8.40 -9.61 -8.31
N ARG A 86 -8.25 -9.93 -7.04
CA ARG A 86 -6.98 -9.82 -6.33
C ARG A 86 -6.74 -11.08 -5.52
N PHE A 87 -5.58 -11.67 -5.71
CA PHE A 87 -5.04 -12.71 -4.86
C PHE A 87 -3.78 -12.18 -4.19
N ASN A 88 -3.69 -12.37 -2.89
CA ASN A 88 -2.51 -11.95 -2.12
C ASN A 88 -2.08 -13.11 -1.23
N ALA A 89 -0.78 -13.29 -1.13
CA ALA A 89 -0.16 -14.19 -0.18
C ALA A 89 1.04 -13.50 0.45
N ASP A 90 1.07 -13.43 1.76
CA ASP A 90 2.22 -12.91 2.49
C ASP A 90 2.66 -13.88 3.58
N MET A 91 3.96 -13.94 3.77
CA MET A 91 4.60 -14.72 4.80
C MET A 91 5.65 -13.88 5.51
N SER A 92 5.69 -13.94 6.82
CA SER A 92 6.78 -13.38 7.60
C SER A 92 7.32 -14.39 8.59
N VAL A 93 8.64 -14.37 8.74
CA VAL A 93 9.36 -15.19 9.70
C VAL A 93 10.20 -14.26 10.54
N SER A 94 10.02 -14.30 11.84
CA SER A 94 10.87 -13.61 12.80
C SER A 94 11.64 -14.61 13.65
N CYS A 95 12.91 -14.32 13.87
CA CYS A 95 13.81 -15.18 14.63
C CYS A 95 14.63 -14.35 15.62
N ARG A 96 14.76 -14.87 16.84
CA ARG A 96 15.76 -14.42 17.81
C ARG A 96 17.01 -15.28 17.60
N ILE A 97 17.98 -14.75 16.85
CA ILE A 97 19.24 -15.46 16.54
C ILE A 97 20.10 -15.58 17.81
N SER A 98 20.13 -14.52 18.62
CA SER A 98 20.81 -14.47 19.91
C SER A 98 20.08 -13.52 20.87
N ASP A 99 20.59 -13.32 22.05
CA ASP A 99 20.07 -12.32 22.99
C ASP A 99 20.17 -10.91 22.47
N HIS A 100 21.09 -10.70 21.55
CA HIS A 100 21.39 -9.39 20.96
C HIS A 100 20.79 -9.20 19.56
N ILE A 101 20.41 -10.25 18.84
CA ILE A 101 20.00 -10.15 17.43
C ILE A 101 18.59 -10.71 17.25
N ARG A 102 17.71 -9.89 16.72
CA ARG A 102 16.38 -10.30 16.22
C ARG A 102 16.23 -9.89 14.77
N THR A 103 15.69 -10.80 13.98
CA THR A 103 15.45 -10.57 12.55
C THR A 103 13.99 -10.84 12.21
N ARG A 104 13.49 -10.17 11.19
CA ARG A 104 12.23 -10.49 10.52
C ARG A 104 12.45 -10.42 9.03
N LEU A 105 12.04 -11.47 8.34
CA LEU A 105 11.99 -11.53 6.88
C LEU A 105 10.53 -11.63 6.47
N GLY A 106 10.15 -10.91 5.43
CA GLY A 106 8.81 -10.93 4.86
C GLY A 106 8.85 -11.13 3.35
N LEU A 107 7.92 -11.92 2.84
CA LEU A 107 7.67 -12.14 1.43
C LEU A 107 6.21 -11.85 1.15
N GLU A 108 5.93 -11.14 0.06
CA GLU A 108 4.60 -10.78 -0.37
C GLU A 108 4.44 -11.12 -1.86
N TYR A 109 3.35 -11.77 -2.20
CA TYR A 109 2.95 -12.02 -3.58
C TYR A 109 1.56 -11.44 -3.83
N HIS A 110 1.41 -10.72 -4.93
CA HIS A 110 0.15 -10.15 -5.38
C HIS A 110 -0.10 -10.54 -6.83
N ASP A 111 -1.32 -11.00 -7.11
CA ASP A 111 -1.80 -11.23 -8.46
C ASP A 111 -3.14 -10.50 -8.62
N MET A 112 -3.16 -9.50 -9.47
CA MET A 112 -4.30 -8.61 -9.68
C MET A 112 -4.64 -8.58 -11.15
N TYR A 113 -5.92 -8.73 -11.48
CA TYR A 113 -6.38 -8.61 -12.86
C TYR A 113 -7.82 -8.10 -12.95
N THR A 114 -8.10 -7.45 -14.06
CA THR A 114 -9.45 -7.04 -14.43
C THR A 114 -9.94 -7.88 -15.58
N ASP A 115 -11.25 -8.12 -15.60
CA ASP A 115 -11.96 -8.69 -16.74
C ASP A 115 -13.07 -7.71 -17.14
N ILE A 116 -12.78 -6.91 -18.15
CA ILE A 116 -13.60 -5.84 -18.69
C ILE A 116 -13.58 -6.01 -20.20
N GLU A 117 -14.71 -5.87 -20.86
CA GLU A 117 -14.93 -6.22 -22.28
C GLU A 117 -13.85 -5.73 -23.25
N GLN A 118 -13.26 -4.56 -23.00
CA GLN A 118 -12.27 -3.96 -23.89
C GLN A 118 -10.92 -3.66 -23.20
N LEU A 119 -10.76 -4.06 -21.93
CA LEU A 119 -9.59 -3.69 -21.13
C LEU A 119 -9.19 -4.82 -20.18
N HIS A 120 -8.18 -5.59 -20.58
CA HIS A 120 -7.62 -6.66 -19.77
C HIS A 120 -6.32 -6.20 -19.13
N LEU A 121 -6.38 -5.76 -17.90
CA LEU A 121 -5.20 -5.37 -17.13
C LEU A 121 -4.82 -6.48 -16.16
N SER A 122 -3.55 -6.78 -16.07
CA SER A 122 -3.04 -7.72 -15.07
C SER A 122 -1.70 -7.27 -14.51
N ARG A 123 -1.48 -7.56 -13.23
CA ARG A 123 -0.20 -7.29 -12.58
C ARG A 123 0.09 -8.38 -11.55
N LYS A 124 1.23 -9.04 -11.74
CA LYS A 124 1.83 -9.90 -10.74
C LYS A 124 3.01 -9.15 -10.11
N ASN A 125 3.12 -9.24 -8.81
CA ASN A 125 4.20 -8.59 -8.08
C ASN A 125 4.69 -9.51 -6.97
N PHE A 126 5.99 -9.57 -6.81
CA PHE A 126 6.66 -10.20 -5.69
C PHE A 126 7.46 -9.13 -4.96
N ALA A 127 7.31 -9.05 -3.65
CA ALA A 127 8.02 -8.10 -2.82
C ALA A 127 8.64 -8.83 -1.62
N ALA A 128 9.76 -8.32 -1.15
CA ALA A 128 10.46 -8.83 0.01
C ALA A 128 10.77 -7.71 0.99
N SER A 129 10.85 -8.05 2.26
CA SER A 129 11.28 -7.14 3.33
C SER A 129 12.22 -7.85 4.28
N ALA A 130 13.15 -7.11 4.84
CA ALA A 130 14.04 -7.56 5.90
C ALA A 130 14.12 -6.48 6.98
N ASP A 131 14.17 -6.92 8.23
CA ASP A 131 14.35 -6.07 9.40
C ASP A 131 15.32 -6.77 10.35
N VAL A 132 16.35 -6.06 10.79
CA VAL A 132 17.36 -6.56 11.71
C VAL A 132 17.49 -5.61 12.87
N ASN A 133 17.35 -6.13 14.08
CA ASN A 133 17.51 -5.38 15.32
C ASN A 133 18.70 -5.96 16.10
N TYR A 134 19.63 -5.11 16.45
CA TYR A 134 20.76 -5.41 17.32
C TYR A 134 20.64 -4.68 18.65
N PHE A 135 20.68 -5.42 19.75
CA PHE A 135 20.50 -4.91 21.11
C PHE A 135 21.81 -5.01 21.89
N ILE A 136 22.23 -3.91 22.48
CA ILE A 136 23.37 -3.88 23.37
C ILE A 136 23.07 -2.96 24.56
N GLN A 137 22.96 -3.54 25.75
CA GLN A 137 22.58 -2.82 26.97
C GLN A 137 21.29 -1.97 26.77
N SER A 138 21.42 -0.65 26.86
CA SER A 138 20.32 0.31 26.68
C SER A 138 20.13 0.76 25.23
N PHE A 139 20.90 0.24 24.29
CA PHE A 139 20.82 0.63 22.89
C PHE A 139 20.17 -0.46 22.03
N ALA A 140 19.42 -0.03 21.04
CA ALA A 140 18.93 -0.86 19.95
C ALA A 140 19.29 -0.19 18.62
N ILE A 141 19.91 -0.94 17.72
CA ILE A 141 20.19 -0.53 16.34
C ILE A 141 19.24 -1.30 15.45
N ASN A 142 18.48 -0.60 14.63
CA ASN A 142 17.58 -1.21 13.65
C ASN A 142 18.03 -0.86 12.24
N ALA A 143 18.04 -1.85 11.36
CA ALA A 143 18.20 -1.67 9.92
C ALA A 143 17.05 -2.41 9.22
N TYR A 144 16.42 -1.76 8.25
CA TYR A 144 15.34 -2.36 7.49
C TYR A 144 15.42 -2.07 6.00
N PHE A 145 14.78 -2.94 5.24
CA PHE A 145 14.75 -2.88 3.79
C PHE A 145 13.41 -3.43 3.27
N LYS A 146 12.84 -2.78 2.25
CA LYS A 146 11.65 -3.24 1.51
C LYS A 146 11.89 -3.03 0.01
N THR A 147 11.64 -4.06 -0.77
CA THR A 147 11.72 -3.98 -2.23
C THR A 147 10.64 -3.07 -2.81
N PRO A 148 10.83 -2.55 -4.04
CA PRO A 148 9.78 -1.85 -4.77
C PRO A 148 8.52 -2.70 -4.90
N LYS A 149 7.35 -2.04 -4.96
CA LYS A 149 6.06 -2.71 -5.20
C LYS A 149 5.40 -2.16 -6.45
N LYS A 150 4.77 -3.07 -7.22
CA LYS A 150 3.96 -2.74 -8.38
C LYS A 150 2.55 -3.25 -8.14
N MET A 151 1.58 -2.36 -8.16
CA MET A 151 0.19 -2.63 -7.82
C MET A 151 -0.72 -2.17 -8.96
N LEU A 152 -1.90 -2.76 -9.06
CA LEU A 152 -3.01 -2.29 -9.88
C LEU A 152 -4.11 -1.79 -8.95
N ASP A 153 -4.44 -0.51 -9.05
CA ASP A 153 -5.53 0.10 -8.28
C ASP A 153 -6.88 -0.35 -8.84
N GLN A 154 -7.76 -0.85 -7.98
CA GLN A 154 -9.05 -1.41 -8.35
C GLN A 154 -10.04 -0.33 -8.83
N SER A 155 -10.02 0.83 -8.22
CA SER A 155 -11.03 1.88 -8.48
C SER A 155 -10.68 2.75 -9.67
N ARG A 156 -9.40 3.03 -9.85
CA ARG A 156 -8.89 3.89 -10.94
C ARG A 156 -8.32 3.10 -12.11
N LEU A 157 -8.09 1.79 -11.95
CA LEU A 157 -7.43 0.91 -12.92
C LEU A 157 -6.07 1.47 -13.40
N VAL A 158 -5.32 2.07 -12.49
CA VAL A 158 -3.96 2.58 -12.73
C VAL A 158 -2.94 1.64 -12.12
N PHE A 159 -1.83 1.49 -12.81
CA PHE A 159 -0.65 0.82 -12.27
C PHE A 159 0.11 1.80 -11.40
N MET A 160 0.49 1.35 -10.20
CA MET A 160 1.26 2.14 -9.23
C MET A 160 2.58 1.42 -8.95
N GLU A 161 3.69 2.15 -9.06
CA GLU A 161 5.02 1.65 -8.75
C GLU A 161 5.62 2.47 -7.60
N THR A 162 5.82 1.83 -6.45
CA THR A 162 6.47 2.44 -5.30
C THR A 162 7.96 2.10 -5.28
N PRO A 163 8.83 3.03 -4.89
CA PRO A 163 10.26 2.78 -4.83
C PRO A 163 10.63 1.85 -3.67
N MET A 164 11.88 1.44 -3.65
CA MET A 164 12.51 0.78 -2.52
C MET A 164 12.53 1.69 -1.30
N ILE A 165 12.36 1.11 -0.11
CA ILE A 165 12.44 1.79 1.17
C ILE A 165 13.46 1.07 2.05
N TYR A 166 14.39 1.82 2.64
CA TYR A 166 15.39 1.29 3.56
C TYR A 166 15.78 2.34 4.58
N GLY A 167 16.28 1.90 5.71
CA GLY A 167 16.65 2.83 6.76
C GLY A 167 17.48 2.20 7.87
N LEU A 168 18.00 3.10 8.69
CA LEU A 168 18.79 2.77 9.86
C LEU A 168 18.35 3.67 11.01
N SER A 169 18.23 3.12 12.22
CA SER A 169 18.03 3.91 13.42
C SER A 169 18.80 3.37 14.60
N VAL A 170 19.11 4.26 15.53
CA VAL A 170 19.70 3.94 16.83
C VAL A 170 18.78 4.49 17.90
N ARG A 171 18.36 3.62 18.81
CA ARG A 171 17.52 3.95 19.95
C ARG A 171 18.28 3.72 21.24
N TYR A 172 18.26 4.70 22.10
CA TYR A 172 18.63 4.58 23.50
C TYR A 172 17.36 4.51 24.35
N SER A 173 17.30 3.61 25.30
CA SER A 173 16.16 3.49 26.21
C SER A 173 16.63 3.13 27.60
N ASN A 174 16.19 3.90 28.58
CA ASN A 174 16.32 3.58 29.99
C ASN A 174 14.93 3.67 30.64
N ARG A 175 14.90 3.64 32.00
CA ARG A 175 13.65 3.63 32.78
C ARG A 175 12.68 4.76 32.39
N ASN A 176 13.17 5.95 32.13
CA ASN A 176 12.37 7.16 31.98
C ASN A 176 12.55 7.86 30.64
N LEU A 177 13.69 7.65 29.97
CA LEU A 177 14.05 8.34 28.73
C LEU A 177 14.18 7.35 27.58
N MET A 178 13.54 7.65 26.48
CA MET A 178 13.77 7.05 25.16
C MET A 178 14.22 8.15 24.20
N ALA A 179 15.34 7.94 23.55
CA ALA A 179 15.84 8.78 22.47
C ALA A 179 16.11 7.89 21.25
N GLU A 180 15.60 8.27 20.08
CA GLU A 180 15.83 7.56 18.83
C GLU A 180 16.23 8.54 17.74
N ALA A 181 17.34 8.29 17.09
CA ALA A 181 17.76 8.98 15.88
C ALA A 181 17.81 8.00 14.72
N GLY A 182 17.34 8.40 13.56
CA GLY A 182 17.31 7.52 12.41
C GLY A 182 17.29 8.27 11.10
N THR A 183 17.46 7.49 10.04
CA THR A 183 17.39 7.97 8.66
C THR A 183 16.60 6.97 7.81
N GLU A 184 15.78 7.49 6.91
CA GLU A 184 15.09 6.72 5.88
C GLU A 184 15.66 7.11 4.53
N ASN A 185 15.91 6.10 3.69
CA ASN A 185 16.44 6.24 2.33
C ASN A 185 17.66 7.17 2.24
N PRO A 186 18.70 7.01 3.09
CA PRO A 186 19.79 7.99 3.27
C PRO A 186 20.55 8.34 1.98
N PHE A 187 20.50 7.45 0.97
CA PHE A 187 21.20 7.66 -0.29
C PHE A 187 20.26 7.96 -1.47
N THR A 188 18.95 8.11 -1.21
CA THR A 188 17.94 8.35 -2.24
C THR A 188 17.54 9.83 -2.26
N ARG A 189 18.15 10.61 -3.14
CA ARG A 189 17.84 12.06 -3.29
C ARG A 189 16.51 12.31 -3.99
N GLN A 190 16.14 11.45 -4.95
CA GLN A 190 14.91 11.56 -5.73
C GLN A 190 14.26 10.17 -5.82
N ALA A 191 13.29 9.93 -4.96
CA ALA A 191 12.48 8.73 -5.04
C ALA A 191 11.26 9.00 -5.94
N GLN A 192 11.12 8.22 -6.98
CA GLN A 192 10.03 8.35 -7.93
C GLN A 192 8.91 7.37 -7.59
N TYR A 193 7.72 7.92 -7.48
CA TYR A 193 6.47 7.18 -7.48
C TYR A 193 5.84 7.37 -8.86
N ARG A 194 5.49 6.28 -9.52
CA ARG A 194 4.90 6.32 -10.86
C ARG A 194 3.50 5.76 -10.85
N GLU A 195 2.58 6.50 -11.45
CA GLU A 195 1.25 6.04 -11.78
C GLU A 195 1.07 6.09 -13.30
N TYR A 196 0.53 5.01 -13.89
CA TYR A 196 0.22 4.99 -15.31
C TYR A 196 -0.98 4.12 -15.61
N ALA A 197 -1.72 4.50 -16.65
CA ALA A 197 -2.85 3.77 -17.18
C ALA A 197 -2.96 3.94 -18.69
N ASP A 198 -3.52 2.95 -19.35
CA ASP A 198 -3.88 3.02 -20.75
C ASP A 198 -5.33 2.54 -20.89
N TYR A 199 -6.22 3.47 -21.22
CA TYR A 199 -7.67 3.22 -21.39
C TYR A 199 -8.06 3.19 -22.88
N ASN A 200 -7.16 2.80 -23.77
CA ASN A 200 -7.27 2.77 -25.22
C ASN A 200 -7.29 4.17 -25.86
N ILE A 201 -8.25 5.02 -25.51
CA ILE A 201 -8.39 6.38 -26.05
C ILE A 201 -7.73 7.45 -25.18
N TYR A 202 -7.43 7.13 -23.92
CA TYR A 202 -6.80 8.03 -22.95
C TYR A 202 -5.65 7.32 -22.26
N ARG A 203 -4.46 7.89 -22.37
CA ARG A 203 -3.27 7.39 -21.67
C ARG A 203 -2.85 8.39 -20.60
N TYR A 204 -2.56 7.85 -19.44
CA TYR A 204 -2.06 8.59 -18.29
C TYR A 204 -0.71 8.02 -17.86
N ASP A 205 0.29 8.83 -17.70
CA ASP A 205 1.60 8.46 -17.18
C ASP A 205 2.15 9.63 -16.36
N GLN A 206 2.20 9.46 -15.06
CA GLN A 206 2.66 10.47 -14.14
C GLN A 206 3.77 9.91 -13.25
N THR A 207 4.91 10.57 -13.29
CA THR A 207 6.00 10.31 -12.35
C THR A 207 6.10 11.48 -11.38
N GLN A 208 5.96 11.18 -10.10
CA GLN A 208 6.05 12.17 -9.03
C GLN A 208 7.27 11.89 -8.16
N THR A 209 8.00 12.93 -7.80
CA THR A 209 9.02 12.83 -6.77
C THR A 209 8.34 12.93 -5.41
N SER A 210 8.35 11.84 -4.66
CA SER A 210 7.68 11.79 -3.35
C SER A 210 8.68 12.05 -2.23
N ARG A 211 8.39 13.07 -1.41
CA ARG A 211 9.21 13.39 -0.22
C ARG A 211 9.22 12.26 0.81
N ILE A 212 8.19 11.44 0.86
CA ILE A 212 8.08 10.30 1.79
C ILE A 212 9.15 9.24 1.53
N TYR A 213 9.57 9.10 0.26
CA TYR A 213 10.56 8.10 -0.15
C TYR A 213 11.96 8.69 -0.37
N GLN A 214 12.17 9.97 -0.08
CA GLN A 214 13.49 10.62 -0.16
C GLN A 214 14.28 10.41 1.12
N GLN A 215 15.55 10.79 1.06
CA GLN A 215 16.42 10.83 2.25
C GLN A 215 15.80 11.72 3.32
N THR A 216 15.60 11.17 4.50
CA THR A 216 15.10 11.88 5.66
C THR A 216 15.93 11.48 6.89
N ALA A 217 16.07 12.41 7.80
CA ALA A 217 16.60 12.13 9.13
C ALA A 217 15.58 12.57 10.17
N TYR A 218 15.49 11.86 11.27
CA TYR A 218 14.57 12.18 12.35
C TYR A 218 15.21 11.97 13.72
N LEU A 219 14.69 12.71 14.70
CA LEU A 219 14.97 12.54 16.11
C LEU A 219 13.66 12.43 16.87
N LYS A 220 13.52 11.40 17.70
CA LYS A 220 12.38 11.21 18.61
C LYS A 220 12.89 11.20 20.03
N LEU A 221 12.20 11.93 20.90
CA LEU A 221 12.47 11.96 22.33
C LEU A 221 11.16 11.67 23.07
N ALA A 222 11.19 10.77 24.02
CA ALA A 222 10.07 10.50 24.91
C ALA A 222 10.57 10.39 26.34
N TYR A 223 9.90 11.05 27.26
CA TYR A 223 10.18 10.99 28.69
C TYR A 223 8.94 10.59 29.46
N THR A 224 9.05 9.56 30.27
CA THR A 224 7.96 9.08 31.12
C THR A 224 8.12 9.67 32.51
N PHE A 225 7.17 10.51 32.92
CA PHE A 225 7.09 11.04 34.28
C PHE A 225 6.44 9.98 35.18
N ASP A 226 7.20 9.43 36.11
CA ASP A 226 6.66 8.52 37.13
C ASP A 226 6.24 9.34 38.35
N PHE A 227 4.96 9.68 38.45
CA PHE A 227 4.37 10.33 39.61
C PHE A 227 4.06 9.30 40.70
N GLY A 228 5.01 8.46 41.06
CA GLY A 228 4.86 7.31 41.93
C GLY A 228 3.94 7.52 43.14
N ARG A 229 2.66 7.12 43.00
CA ARG A 229 1.84 6.71 44.14
C ARG A 229 2.33 5.33 44.55
N LYS A 230 3.23 5.23 45.53
CA LYS A 230 3.42 4.01 46.28
C LYS A 230 2.09 3.72 46.98
N THR A 231 1.27 2.86 46.42
CA THR A 231 0.23 2.18 47.21
C THR A 231 0.94 1.19 48.11
N SER A 232 1.23 1.61 49.31
CA SER A 232 1.58 0.71 50.42
C SER A 232 0.39 -0.23 50.64
N ARG A 233 0.55 -1.50 50.37
CA ARG A 233 -0.19 -2.61 50.97
C ARG A 233 0.66 -3.18 52.09
#